data_45309fc72401930b573d949adbe9f84d
#
_entry.id   45309fc72401930b573d949adbe9f84d
#
_cell.length_a   1.000
_cell.length_b   1.000
_cell.length_c   1.000
_cell.angle_alpha   90.00
_cell.angle_beta   90.00
_cell.angle_gamma   90.00
#
_symmetry.space_group_name_H-M   'P 1'
#
loop_
_entity.id
_entity.type
_entity.pdbx_description
1 polymer ?
#
loop_
_entity_poly.entity_id
_entity_poly.type
_entity_poly.pdbx_seq_one_letter_code
_entity_poly.pdbx_strand_id
1 'polypeptide(L)'
;MQEELEKNVCNVQITVSDDETAAYICVGTPGVDKEYTVESLVALAKDAGVIHGVNTEILKAILVKKAFDKTVKFAQASPAVDGKDGWYEFLFDTKIDTKPKILKDGSVDYSEYGSVPSAVEGEKLVIYHPPVACKDGINVYGGSILAKKGKDLARLKGKGFVIDETNTVYTAKYDGKVTYIAERLVVDKELVVEGDVSYTTGDIEFQNDIHIRGNVFSGVKVISQKGSIIVDGYVEQAFLSAKKDVVLKNGMQGNGKGSIEAGGDVKGKFFEQSQIICKGAVNANAIMNTRIESGQDIIVSGKYGVIVGGSVSAMRYISANIIGNMSEVRTEIKAGVDGDLFAMLAQCERNKEESEKALKTVTDAIEKVQQVMDKSNSPELSKKRMQLMRSKIECDTKVNEFAKKEQEILEQMGKANLAKVTINKVVNPGTVIVINGVKVLVTEENHHVEYSRRGAGIIVYNIGE
;
A
#
# COMPACT_ATOMS: atom_id res chain seq x y z
N MET A 1 -46.17 27.11 89.51
CA MET A 1 -44.93 26.39 89.51
C MET A 1 -44.66 25.95 88.13
N GLN A 2 -43.98 26.79 87.44
CA GLN A 2 -43.49 26.47 86.07
C GLN A 2 -42.10 25.92 86.28
N GLU A 3 -41.90 24.62 86.02
CA GLU A 3 -40.57 24.04 85.88
C GLU A 3 -40.02 24.48 84.53
N GLU A 4 -39.04 25.35 84.56
CA GLU A 4 -38.16 25.66 83.46
C GLU A 4 -37.28 24.45 83.19
N LEU A 5 -37.61 23.75 82.12
CA LEU A 5 -36.70 22.84 81.49
C LEU A 5 -35.54 23.60 80.87
N GLU A 6 -34.44 23.74 81.60
CA GLU A 6 -33.17 24.21 81.09
C GLU A 6 -32.73 23.27 79.93
N LYS A 7 -32.91 23.72 78.73
CA LYS A 7 -32.26 23.13 77.53
C LYS A 7 -30.74 23.28 77.72
N ASN A 8 -30.10 22.19 78.03
CA ASN A 8 -28.64 22.05 77.95
C ASN A 8 -28.15 22.41 76.55
N VAL A 9 -27.82 23.65 76.26
CA VAL A 9 -27.21 24.06 75.00
C VAL A 9 -25.79 23.50 74.93
N CYS A 10 -25.59 22.48 74.16
CA CYS A 10 -24.24 22.02 73.81
C CYS A 10 -23.55 23.13 73.03
N ASN A 11 -22.41 23.61 73.57
CA ASN A 11 -21.59 24.69 72.96
C ASN A 11 -20.76 24.14 71.76
N VAL A 12 -21.36 23.29 70.97
CA VAL A 12 -20.75 22.73 69.75
C VAL A 12 -21.62 23.12 68.53
N GLN A 13 -21.02 23.87 67.66
CA GLN A 13 -21.66 24.25 66.39
C GLN A 13 -21.06 23.44 65.24
N ILE A 14 -21.93 22.81 64.44
CA ILE A 14 -21.55 22.10 63.23
C ILE A 14 -22.15 22.85 62.03
N THR A 15 -21.32 23.17 61.06
CA THR A 15 -21.70 23.82 59.80
C THR A 15 -21.24 22.99 58.65
N VAL A 16 -22.05 22.90 57.63
CA VAL A 16 -21.72 22.20 56.40
C VAL A 16 -21.59 23.25 55.29
N SER A 17 -20.63 23.04 54.37
CA SER A 17 -20.47 23.92 53.21
C SER A 17 -21.72 23.86 52.32
N ASP A 18 -22.00 24.95 51.58
CA ASP A 18 -23.18 25.04 50.68
C ASP A 18 -23.22 23.96 49.59
N ASP A 19 -22.04 23.45 49.23
CA ASP A 19 -21.87 22.35 48.23
C ASP A 19 -21.87 20.94 48.87
N GLU A 20 -22.12 20.85 50.20
CA GLU A 20 -22.16 19.60 50.96
C GLU A 20 -20.87 18.77 50.89
N THR A 21 -19.74 19.38 50.49
CA THR A 21 -18.46 18.67 50.32
C THR A 21 -17.59 18.66 51.58
N ALA A 22 -17.86 19.53 52.54
CA ALA A 22 -17.09 19.63 53.77
C ALA A 22 -17.99 19.97 54.99
N ALA A 23 -17.66 19.43 56.13
CA ALA A 23 -18.27 19.82 57.37
C ALA A 23 -17.23 20.35 58.39
N TYR A 24 -17.61 21.38 59.07
CA TYR A 24 -16.79 22.10 60.03
C TYR A 24 -17.43 22.00 61.40
N ILE A 25 -16.60 21.91 62.45
CA ILE A 25 -17.02 21.89 63.86
C ILE A 25 -16.32 23.01 64.58
N CYS A 26 -17.07 23.72 65.42
CA CYS A 26 -16.57 24.64 66.38
C CYS A 26 -16.97 24.12 67.78
N VAL A 27 -15.99 23.73 68.59
CA VAL A 27 -16.21 23.22 69.94
C VAL A 27 -15.91 24.35 70.90
N GLY A 28 -16.93 24.82 71.64
CA GLY A 28 -16.75 25.87 72.64
C GLY A 28 -15.96 25.35 73.85
N THR A 29 -15.40 26.28 74.61
CA THR A 29 -14.68 25.94 75.86
C THR A 29 -15.60 25.20 76.84
N PRO A 30 -15.21 23.98 77.34
CA PRO A 30 -16.05 23.18 78.22
C PRO A 30 -16.25 23.85 79.55
N GLY A 31 -17.49 23.85 80.09
CA GLY A 31 -17.80 24.30 81.47
C GLY A 31 -17.21 23.35 82.49
N VAL A 32 -17.25 23.81 83.80
CA VAL A 32 -16.53 23.18 84.93
C VAL A 32 -16.88 21.68 85.17
N ASP A 33 -18.04 21.18 84.62
CA ASP A 33 -18.53 19.82 84.85
C ASP A 33 -18.79 19.02 83.55
N LYS A 34 -18.22 19.42 82.36
CA LYS A 34 -18.43 18.73 81.08
C LYS A 34 -17.13 18.49 80.39
N GLU A 35 -16.79 17.22 80.13
CA GLU A 35 -15.72 16.80 79.23
C GLU A 35 -16.33 16.33 77.93
N TYR A 36 -15.75 16.79 76.80
CA TYR A 36 -16.09 16.26 75.48
C TYR A 36 -15.24 15.01 75.18
N THR A 37 -15.87 13.99 74.75
CA THR A 37 -15.18 12.78 74.20
C THR A 37 -15.32 12.76 72.69
N VAL A 38 -14.44 11.99 71.97
CA VAL A 38 -14.52 11.85 70.54
C VAL A 38 -15.84 11.23 70.13
N GLU A 39 -16.32 10.26 70.92
CA GLU A 39 -17.60 9.58 70.69
C GLU A 39 -18.78 10.54 70.77
N SER A 40 -18.75 11.50 71.75
CA SER A 40 -19.80 12.51 71.87
C SER A 40 -19.80 13.47 70.69
N LEU A 41 -18.63 13.88 70.21
CA LEU A 41 -18.52 14.74 69.01
C LEU A 41 -18.97 14.03 67.73
N VAL A 42 -18.66 12.73 67.55
CA VAL A 42 -19.15 11.90 66.46
C VAL A 42 -20.67 11.70 66.51
N ALA A 43 -21.25 11.53 67.71
CA ALA A 43 -22.69 11.47 67.92
C ALA A 43 -23.38 12.78 67.48
N LEU A 44 -22.86 13.93 67.95
CA LEU A 44 -23.37 15.26 67.53
C LEU A 44 -23.23 15.47 65.99
N ALA A 45 -22.14 14.97 65.35
CA ALA A 45 -21.99 15.06 63.95
C ALA A 45 -23.07 14.23 63.18
N LYS A 46 -23.39 13.06 63.73
CA LYS A 46 -24.47 12.22 63.18
C LYS A 46 -25.86 12.85 63.36
N ASP A 47 -26.10 13.45 64.50
CA ASP A 47 -27.35 14.19 64.78
C ASP A 47 -27.51 15.42 63.86
N ALA A 48 -26.39 16.04 63.47
CA ALA A 48 -26.36 17.08 62.45
C ALA A 48 -26.44 16.55 61.02
N GLY A 49 -26.59 15.22 60.82
CA GLY A 49 -26.70 14.55 59.54
C GLY A 49 -25.35 14.23 58.90
N VAL A 50 -24.22 14.58 59.48
CA VAL A 50 -22.89 14.30 58.92
C VAL A 50 -22.47 12.87 59.22
N ILE A 51 -22.63 11.99 58.23
CA ILE A 51 -22.42 10.53 58.37
C ILE A 51 -21.27 9.99 57.52
N HIS A 52 -20.77 10.78 56.54
CA HIS A 52 -19.69 10.35 55.66
C HIS A 52 -18.45 11.23 55.77
N GLY A 53 -17.27 10.63 55.63
CA GLY A 53 -15.99 11.32 55.56
C GLY A 53 -15.51 11.96 56.90
N VAL A 54 -16.12 11.59 58.06
CA VAL A 54 -15.75 12.06 59.37
C VAL A 54 -14.33 11.61 59.75
N ASN A 55 -13.43 12.54 60.01
CA ASN A 55 -12.07 12.25 60.44
C ASN A 55 -11.95 12.30 61.96
N THR A 56 -11.97 11.16 62.63
CA THR A 56 -11.88 11.01 64.08
C THR A 56 -10.54 11.47 64.66
N GLU A 57 -9.45 11.44 63.88
CA GLU A 57 -8.14 11.94 64.32
C GLU A 57 -8.13 13.45 64.44
N ILE A 58 -8.87 14.16 63.59
CA ILE A 58 -9.03 15.62 63.66
C ILE A 58 -9.84 15.92 64.92
N LEU A 59 -10.91 15.21 65.23
CA LEU A 59 -11.70 15.38 66.44
C LEU A 59 -10.86 15.12 67.72
N LYS A 60 -10.04 14.07 67.73
CA LYS A 60 -9.07 13.81 68.82
C LYS A 60 -8.07 14.95 68.92
N ALA A 61 -7.54 15.46 67.81
CA ALA A 61 -6.57 16.58 67.84
C ALA A 61 -7.17 17.88 68.43
N ILE A 62 -8.47 18.15 68.17
CA ILE A 62 -9.18 19.30 68.77
C ILE A 62 -9.20 19.17 70.27
N LEU A 63 -9.52 18.01 70.81
CA LEU A 63 -9.60 17.78 72.23
C LEU A 63 -8.21 17.78 72.92
N VAL A 64 -7.23 17.10 72.39
CA VAL A 64 -5.85 17.01 72.91
C VAL A 64 -5.15 18.34 72.87
N LYS A 65 -5.29 19.11 71.78
CA LYS A 65 -4.64 20.45 71.66
C LYS A 65 -5.46 21.56 72.26
N LYS A 66 -6.62 21.24 72.85
CA LYS A 66 -7.57 22.23 73.43
C LYS A 66 -7.90 23.35 72.42
N ALA A 67 -8.11 22.99 71.17
CA ALA A 67 -8.39 23.95 70.11
C ALA A 67 -9.86 24.37 70.10
N PHE A 68 -10.31 24.89 71.22
CA PHE A 68 -11.68 25.39 71.47
C PHE A 68 -11.90 26.74 70.77
N ASP A 69 -13.17 27.05 70.49
CA ASP A 69 -13.63 28.27 69.84
C ASP A 69 -13.03 28.54 68.45
N LYS A 70 -12.55 27.45 67.80
CA LYS A 70 -12.03 27.50 66.45
C LYS A 70 -12.82 26.61 65.53
N THR A 71 -13.16 27.11 64.36
CA THR A 71 -13.80 26.32 63.31
C THR A 71 -12.78 25.42 62.60
N VAL A 72 -12.96 24.14 62.73
CA VAL A 72 -12.05 23.12 62.15
C VAL A 72 -12.82 22.20 61.17
N LYS A 73 -12.30 21.96 59.98
CA LYS A 73 -12.85 20.98 59.04
C LYS A 73 -12.64 19.60 59.63
N PHE A 74 -13.71 18.85 59.88
CA PHE A 74 -13.62 17.50 60.46
C PHE A 74 -14.19 16.41 59.56
N ALA A 75 -14.98 16.77 58.53
CA ALA A 75 -15.47 15.79 57.57
C ALA A 75 -15.29 16.33 56.13
N GLN A 76 -15.07 15.38 55.21
CA GLN A 76 -14.88 15.68 53.79
C GLN A 76 -15.58 14.63 52.92
N ALA A 77 -16.28 15.10 51.89
CA ALA A 77 -16.91 14.28 50.89
C ALA A 77 -15.86 13.44 50.12
N SER A 78 -16.27 12.30 49.62
CA SER A 78 -15.54 11.58 48.57
C SER A 78 -15.88 12.21 47.22
N PRO A 79 -14.92 12.82 46.49
CA PRO A 79 -15.23 13.51 45.25
C PRO A 79 -15.70 12.54 44.18
N ALA A 80 -16.61 13.01 43.34
CA ALA A 80 -16.96 12.30 42.13
C ALA A 80 -15.79 12.33 41.13
N VAL A 81 -15.61 11.27 40.37
CA VAL A 81 -14.63 11.17 39.29
C VAL A 81 -15.39 11.06 37.96
N ASP A 82 -15.33 12.11 37.17
CA ASP A 82 -15.97 12.13 35.84
C ASP A 82 -15.35 11.10 34.93
N GLY A 83 -16.17 10.46 34.10
CA GLY A 83 -15.75 9.61 33.03
C GLY A 83 -15.10 10.41 31.89
N LYS A 84 -14.34 9.73 31.04
CA LYS A 84 -13.80 10.32 29.82
C LYS A 84 -14.57 9.80 28.64
N ASP A 85 -14.81 10.66 27.64
CA ASP A 85 -15.45 10.30 26.39
C ASP A 85 -14.58 9.30 25.61
N GLY A 86 -15.23 8.42 24.86
CA GLY A 86 -14.56 7.57 23.89
C GLY A 86 -14.00 8.40 22.74
N TRP A 87 -12.93 7.92 22.11
CA TRP A 87 -12.27 8.62 21.00
C TRP A 87 -11.64 7.65 20.01
N TYR A 88 -11.41 8.13 18.77
CA TYR A 88 -10.75 7.38 17.72
C TYR A 88 -9.31 7.84 17.57
N GLU A 89 -8.37 6.88 17.58
CA GLU A 89 -6.99 7.06 17.22
C GLU A 89 -6.79 6.62 15.77
N PHE A 90 -6.47 7.56 14.89
CA PHE A 90 -6.17 7.30 13.49
C PHE A 90 -4.67 7.05 13.35
N LEU A 91 -4.30 5.90 12.76
CA LEU A 91 -2.90 5.49 12.53
C LEU A 91 -2.37 5.96 11.17
N PHE A 92 -3.14 6.72 10.44
CA PHE A 92 -2.78 7.35 9.17
C PHE A 92 -3.13 8.83 9.21
N ASP A 93 -2.56 9.60 8.30
CA ASP A 93 -2.83 11.03 8.24
C ASP A 93 -4.24 11.30 7.71
N THR A 94 -5.10 11.87 8.54
CA THR A 94 -6.50 12.23 8.19
C THR A 94 -6.62 13.57 7.49
N LYS A 95 -5.56 14.39 7.51
CA LYS A 95 -5.50 15.69 6.85
C LYS A 95 -4.56 15.59 5.66
N ILE A 96 -5.12 15.49 4.47
CA ILE A 96 -4.34 15.67 3.25
C ILE A 96 -4.04 17.18 3.17
N ASP A 97 -2.82 17.56 3.50
CA ASP A 97 -2.39 18.95 3.32
C ASP A 97 -2.19 19.20 1.83
N THR A 98 -3.17 19.88 1.22
CA THR A 98 -3.16 20.24 -0.19
C THR A 98 -2.32 21.48 -0.47
N LYS A 99 -1.59 22.01 0.51
CA LYS A 99 -0.74 23.19 0.33
C LYS A 99 0.68 22.76 0.00
N PRO A 100 1.21 23.24 -1.13
CA PRO A 100 2.59 22.95 -1.50
C PRO A 100 3.56 23.54 -0.46
N LYS A 101 4.64 22.82 -0.19
CA LYS A 101 5.65 23.23 0.78
C LYS A 101 6.54 24.31 0.19
N ILE A 102 6.53 25.48 0.78
CA ILE A 102 7.43 26.57 0.39
C ILE A 102 8.80 26.30 1.01
N LEU A 103 9.82 26.07 0.17
CA LEU A 103 11.20 25.89 0.61
C LEU A 103 11.81 27.22 1.09
N LYS A 104 12.92 27.14 1.85
CA LYS A 104 13.59 28.33 2.42
C LYS A 104 14.11 29.33 1.39
N ASP A 105 14.27 28.91 0.14
CA ASP A 105 14.69 29.73 -1.00
C ASP A 105 13.52 30.38 -1.75
N GLY A 106 12.28 30.21 -1.26
CA GLY A 106 11.07 30.73 -1.89
C GLY A 106 10.55 29.88 -3.05
N SER A 107 11.21 28.79 -3.41
CA SER A 107 10.71 27.82 -4.37
C SER A 107 9.62 26.93 -3.71
N VAL A 108 8.74 26.40 -4.55
CA VAL A 108 7.61 25.58 -4.11
C VAL A 108 7.92 24.12 -4.43
N ASP A 109 8.02 23.30 -3.38
CA ASP A 109 8.21 21.86 -3.52
C ASP A 109 6.85 21.18 -3.66
N TYR A 110 6.61 20.59 -4.81
CA TYR A 110 5.40 19.84 -5.14
C TYR A 110 5.58 18.32 -5.00
N SER A 111 6.78 17.85 -4.63
CA SER A 111 7.10 16.42 -4.59
C SER A 111 6.29 15.65 -3.52
N GLU A 112 5.84 16.32 -2.46
CA GLU A 112 4.99 15.73 -1.43
C GLU A 112 3.48 15.77 -1.76
N TYR A 113 3.08 16.41 -2.87
CA TYR A 113 1.66 16.55 -3.25
C TYR A 113 0.99 15.23 -3.67
N GLY A 114 1.80 14.19 -3.90
CA GLY A 114 1.35 12.90 -4.43
C GLY A 114 1.31 11.74 -3.42
N SER A 115 1.69 11.94 -2.16
CA SER A 115 1.62 10.83 -1.19
C SER A 115 0.20 10.63 -0.70
N VAL A 116 -0.52 9.79 -1.44
CA VAL A 116 -1.86 9.34 -1.06
C VAL A 116 -1.74 8.35 0.10
N PRO A 117 -2.37 8.60 1.27
CA PRO A 117 -2.37 7.63 2.34
C PRO A 117 -2.86 6.28 1.83
N SER A 118 -2.01 5.27 1.93
CA SER A 118 -2.30 3.92 1.49
C SER A 118 -2.11 2.95 2.66
N ALA A 119 -2.88 1.87 2.65
CA ALA A 119 -2.74 0.79 3.60
C ALA A 119 -2.53 -0.53 2.89
N VAL A 120 -1.85 -1.45 3.57
CA VAL A 120 -1.69 -2.85 3.14
C VAL A 120 -2.75 -3.72 3.81
N GLU A 121 -3.16 -4.80 3.16
CA GLU A 121 -4.09 -5.78 3.74
C GLU A 121 -3.63 -6.23 5.13
N GLY A 122 -4.53 -6.19 6.11
CA GLY A 122 -4.23 -6.54 7.50
C GLY A 122 -3.64 -5.39 8.34
N GLU A 123 -3.37 -4.24 7.76
CA GLU A 123 -2.86 -3.08 8.49
C GLU A 123 -3.94 -2.43 9.36
N LYS A 124 -3.59 -2.08 10.59
CA LYS A 124 -4.49 -1.36 11.50
C LYS A 124 -4.60 0.10 11.06
N LEU A 125 -5.83 0.56 10.88
CA LEU A 125 -6.14 1.91 10.41
C LEU A 125 -6.59 2.83 11.55
N VAL A 126 -7.46 2.30 12.41
CA VAL A 126 -8.07 3.08 13.50
C VAL A 126 -8.22 2.21 14.73
N ILE A 127 -7.94 2.78 15.90
CA ILE A 127 -8.19 2.16 17.19
C ILE A 127 -9.26 2.99 17.91
N TYR A 128 -10.34 2.35 18.29
CA TYR A 128 -11.35 2.97 19.14
C TYR A 128 -11.02 2.75 20.60
N HIS A 129 -10.95 3.84 21.36
CA HIS A 129 -10.80 3.82 22.79
C HIS A 129 -12.18 4.07 23.43
N PRO A 130 -12.78 3.08 24.12
CA PRO A 130 -14.10 3.22 24.71
C PRO A 130 -14.08 4.24 25.87
N PRO A 131 -15.24 4.80 26.24
CA PRO A 131 -15.34 5.73 27.35
C PRO A 131 -14.91 5.09 28.66
N VAL A 132 -14.22 5.87 29.49
CA VAL A 132 -13.84 5.44 30.84
C VAL A 132 -15.04 5.63 31.77
N ALA A 133 -15.33 4.60 32.57
CA ALA A 133 -16.42 4.64 33.53
C ALA A 133 -16.20 5.75 34.54
N CYS A 134 -17.26 6.47 34.87
CA CYS A 134 -17.30 7.44 35.95
C CYS A 134 -17.46 6.73 37.30
N LYS A 135 -17.15 7.42 38.41
CA LYS A 135 -17.41 6.97 39.75
C LYS A 135 -18.09 8.11 40.53
N ASP A 136 -19.32 7.84 40.98
CA ASP A 136 -20.04 8.81 41.81
C ASP A 136 -19.32 9.04 43.14
N GLY A 137 -19.36 10.27 43.60
CA GLY A 137 -18.88 10.68 44.88
C GLY A 137 -19.96 10.49 45.96
N ILE A 138 -19.60 10.78 47.24
CA ILE A 138 -20.52 10.76 48.35
C ILE A 138 -20.31 12.05 49.16
N ASN A 139 -21.37 12.84 49.35
CA ASN A 139 -21.34 14.05 50.14
C ASN A 139 -21.26 13.74 51.66
N VAL A 140 -21.08 14.75 52.51
CA VAL A 140 -20.94 14.55 53.95
C VAL A 140 -22.21 14.02 54.61
N TYR A 141 -23.38 14.16 53.97
CA TYR A 141 -24.66 13.60 54.43
C TYR A 141 -24.89 12.15 53.96
N GLY A 142 -23.95 11.56 53.19
CA GLY A 142 -24.10 10.23 52.62
C GLY A 142 -24.87 10.20 51.29
N GLY A 143 -25.25 11.37 50.74
CA GLY A 143 -25.90 11.49 49.43
C GLY A 143 -24.90 11.31 48.30
N SER A 144 -25.38 10.82 47.16
CA SER A 144 -24.55 10.61 45.95
C SER A 144 -24.26 11.94 45.23
N ILE A 145 -23.00 12.20 44.94
CA ILE A 145 -22.54 13.28 44.05
C ILE A 145 -22.38 12.64 42.67
N LEU A 146 -23.32 12.96 41.77
CA LEU A 146 -23.33 12.33 40.43
C LEU A 146 -22.14 12.78 39.59
N ALA A 147 -21.37 11.82 39.12
CA ALA A 147 -20.31 12.02 38.16
C ALA A 147 -20.87 12.08 36.72
N LYS A 148 -20.22 12.85 35.84
CA LYS A 148 -20.55 12.87 34.40
C LYS A 148 -20.08 11.59 33.72
N LYS A 149 -21.02 10.90 33.05
CA LYS A 149 -20.69 9.73 32.26
C LYS A 149 -19.97 10.14 30.99
N GLY A 150 -18.88 9.46 30.64
CA GLY A 150 -18.24 9.59 29.35
C GLY A 150 -19.20 9.16 28.23
N LYS A 151 -19.16 9.89 27.12
CA LYS A 151 -19.99 9.61 25.93
C LYS A 151 -19.33 8.51 25.10
N ASP A 152 -20.13 7.55 24.66
CA ASP A 152 -19.72 6.55 23.68
C ASP A 152 -19.87 7.11 22.26
N LEU A 153 -19.00 6.67 21.32
CA LEU A 153 -19.03 7.09 19.93
C LEU A 153 -19.64 6.00 19.05
N ALA A 154 -20.44 6.44 18.07
CA ALA A 154 -20.98 5.53 17.07
C ALA A 154 -19.85 4.94 16.21
N ARG A 155 -19.99 3.68 15.76
CA ARG A 155 -19.05 3.03 14.88
C ARG A 155 -18.79 3.84 13.61
N LEU A 156 -17.54 3.88 13.15
CA LEU A 156 -17.20 4.51 11.87
C LEU A 156 -17.94 3.83 10.73
N LYS A 157 -18.53 4.63 9.87
CA LYS A 157 -19.19 4.17 8.63
C LYS A 157 -18.16 4.09 7.51
N GLY A 158 -18.41 3.23 6.51
CA GLY A 158 -17.57 3.16 5.31
C GLY A 158 -17.45 1.78 4.71
N LYS A 159 -16.37 1.54 3.97
CA LYS A 159 -16.11 0.27 3.27
C LYS A 159 -14.60 -0.02 3.20
N GLY A 160 -14.25 -1.26 2.91
CA GLY A 160 -12.86 -1.68 2.68
C GLY A 160 -12.05 -1.94 3.94
N PHE A 161 -12.68 -2.04 5.08
CA PHE A 161 -12.07 -2.43 6.36
C PHE A 161 -12.88 -3.55 7.04
N VAL A 162 -12.25 -4.18 8.01
CA VAL A 162 -12.85 -5.17 8.90
C VAL A 162 -12.71 -4.65 10.32
N ILE A 163 -13.73 -4.89 11.15
CA ILE A 163 -13.69 -4.53 12.56
C ILE A 163 -13.51 -5.83 13.35
N ASP A 164 -12.66 -5.81 14.37
CA ASP A 164 -12.41 -6.95 15.25
C ASP A 164 -13.65 -7.32 16.08
N GLU A 165 -13.60 -8.47 16.77
CA GLU A 165 -14.70 -8.97 17.61
C GLU A 165 -15.02 -8.04 18.77
N THR A 166 -14.04 -7.29 19.27
CA THR A 166 -14.20 -6.33 20.37
C THR A 166 -14.74 -4.99 19.89
N ASN A 167 -14.86 -4.76 18.59
CA ASN A 167 -15.26 -3.51 17.93
C ASN A 167 -14.34 -2.32 18.23
N THR A 168 -13.08 -2.59 18.52
CA THR A 168 -12.10 -1.57 18.87
C THR A 168 -11.06 -1.32 17.80
N VAL A 169 -10.76 -2.28 16.93
CA VAL A 169 -9.73 -2.16 15.91
C VAL A 169 -10.32 -2.26 14.52
N TYR A 170 -10.04 -1.26 13.68
CA TYR A 170 -10.40 -1.21 12.27
C TYR A 170 -9.17 -1.55 11.45
N THR A 171 -9.23 -2.60 10.64
CA THR A 171 -8.11 -3.15 9.87
C THR A 171 -8.43 -3.11 8.38
N ALA A 172 -7.46 -2.76 7.54
CA ALA A 172 -7.63 -2.77 6.09
C ALA A 172 -7.95 -4.18 5.58
N LYS A 173 -9.02 -4.30 4.78
CA LYS A 173 -9.46 -5.57 4.18
C LYS A 173 -8.60 -5.99 2.99
N TYR A 174 -7.93 -5.04 2.36
CA TYR A 174 -7.08 -5.19 1.18
C TYR A 174 -6.18 -3.96 1.03
N ASP A 175 -5.14 -4.07 0.20
CA ASP A 175 -4.29 -2.95 -0.16
C ASP A 175 -5.12 -1.85 -0.83
N GLY A 176 -4.91 -0.58 -0.45
CA GLY A 176 -5.66 0.49 -1.10
C GLY A 176 -5.42 1.88 -0.53
N LYS A 177 -6.03 2.86 -1.19
CA LYS A 177 -6.07 4.25 -0.74
C LYS A 177 -6.98 4.39 0.47
N VAL A 178 -6.45 4.97 1.55
CA VAL A 178 -7.24 5.26 2.76
C VAL A 178 -7.73 6.70 2.73
N THR A 179 -9.03 6.89 2.96
CA THR A 179 -9.63 8.22 3.10
C THR A 179 -10.57 8.27 4.31
N TYR A 180 -10.54 9.40 5.00
CA TYR A 180 -11.48 9.70 6.06
C TYR A 180 -12.11 11.06 5.80
N ILE A 181 -13.36 11.06 5.31
CA ILE A 181 -14.10 12.27 4.91
C ILE A 181 -15.53 12.15 5.43
N ALA A 182 -16.03 13.21 6.05
CA ALA A 182 -17.41 13.28 6.59
C ALA A 182 -17.74 12.06 7.48
N GLU A 183 -16.85 11.74 8.42
CA GLU A 183 -16.98 10.62 9.37
C GLU A 183 -17.06 9.23 8.72
N ARG A 184 -16.61 9.10 7.48
CA ARG A 184 -16.58 7.84 6.76
C ARG A 184 -15.12 7.43 6.47
N LEU A 185 -14.77 6.23 6.94
CA LEU A 185 -13.51 5.57 6.64
C LEU A 185 -13.68 4.73 5.37
N VAL A 186 -12.85 4.95 4.35
CA VAL A 186 -12.92 4.20 3.10
C VAL A 186 -11.52 3.74 2.71
N VAL A 187 -11.40 2.46 2.37
CA VAL A 187 -10.23 1.91 1.70
C VAL A 187 -10.67 1.53 0.29
N ASP A 188 -10.11 2.19 -0.72
CA ASP A 188 -10.40 1.94 -2.13
C ASP A 188 -9.21 1.25 -2.81
N LYS A 189 -9.49 0.20 -3.60
CA LYS A 189 -8.46 -0.51 -4.38
C LYS A 189 -7.92 0.29 -5.55
N GLU A 190 -8.70 1.24 -6.05
CA GLU A 190 -8.38 2.08 -7.20
C GLU A 190 -8.06 3.50 -6.73
N LEU A 191 -6.97 4.06 -7.24
CA LEU A 191 -6.67 5.47 -7.10
C LEU A 191 -7.27 6.23 -8.28
N VAL A 192 -8.35 6.95 -8.05
CA VAL A 192 -8.93 7.85 -9.04
C VAL A 192 -8.37 9.25 -8.88
N VAL A 193 -7.78 9.79 -9.95
CA VAL A 193 -7.30 11.17 -10.06
C VAL A 193 -8.26 11.91 -10.98
N GLU A 194 -9.06 12.84 -10.43
CA GLU A 194 -10.15 13.51 -11.15
C GLU A 194 -9.66 14.56 -12.18
N GLY A 195 -8.45 15.06 -12.03
CA GLY A 195 -7.88 16.10 -12.89
C GLY A 195 -6.62 15.66 -13.63
N ASP A 196 -5.92 16.65 -14.14
CA ASP A 196 -4.66 16.46 -14.86
C ASP A 196 -3.51 16.15 -13.89
N VAL A 197 -2.54 15.36 -14.38
CA VAL A 197 -1.29 15.06 -13.68
C VAL A 197 -0.18 15.84 -14.37
N SER A 198 0.52 16.67 -13.61
CA SER A 198 1.58 17.55 -14.11
C SER A 198 2.70 17.69 -13.10
N TYR A 199 3.71 18.45 -13.42
CA TYR A 199 4.79 18.80 -12.48
C TYR A 199 4.26 19.40 -11.16
N THR A 200 3.12 20.08 -11.19
CA THR A 200 2.50 20.65 -9.99
C THR A 200 1.79 19.64 -9.10
N THR A 201 1.33 18.53 -9.67
CA THR A 201 0.75 17.41 -8.91
C THR A 201 1.79 16.41 -8.46
N GLY A 202 3.00 16.45 -9.02
CA GLY A 202 4.08 15.51 -8.77
C GLY A 202 3.88 14.14 -9.39
N ASP A 203 4.81 13.23 -9.10
CA ASP A 203 4.76 11.84 -9.50
C ASP A 203 3.67 11.08 -8.74
N ILE A 204 3.06 10.09 -9.38
CA ILE A 204 2.04 9.25 -8.77
C ILE A 204 2.58 7.83 -8.66
N GLU A 205 2.62 7.31 -7.44
CA GLU A 205 2.94 5.91 -7.17
C GLU A 205 1.84 5.28 -6.31
N PHE A 206 1.31 4.14 -6.75
CA PHE A 206 0.23 3.45 -6.03
C PHE A 206 0.35 1.93 -6.15
N GLN A 207 -0.14 1.21 -5.14
CA GLN A 207 -0.01 -0.25 -5.09
C GLN A 207 -0.86 -0.97 -6.15
N ASN A 208 -2.09 -0.49 -6.40
CA ASN A 208 -3.07 -1.14 -7.27
C ASN A 208 -3.39 -0.28 -8.51
N ASP A 209 -4.63 -0.36 -8.98
CA ASP A 209 -5.05 0.31 -10.21
C ASP A 209 -5.08 1.84 -10.05
N ILE A 210 -4.62 2.53 -11.08
CA ILE A 210 -4.63 4.01 -11.18
C ILE A 210 -5.51 4.40 -12.34
N HIS A 211 -6.49 5.27 -12.10
CA HIS A 211 -7.34 5.85 -13.12
C HIS A 211 -7.23 7.37 -13.11
N ILE A 212 -6.63 7.94 -14.15
CA ILE A 212 -6.49 9.37 -14.35
C ILE A 212 -7.55 9.82 -15.34
N ARG A 213 -8.49 10.65 -14.89
CA ARG A 213 -9.56 11.18 -15.76
C ARG A 213 -9.11 12.32 -16.66
N GLY A 214 -8.08 13.03 -16.22
CA GLY A 214 -7.46 14.10 -16.97
C GLY A 214 -6.33 13.65 -17.88
N ASN A 215 -5.48 14.58 -18.23
CA ASN A 215 -4.27 14.41 -19.04
C ASN A 215 -3.06 14.10 -18.14
N VAL A 216 -2.01 13.53 -18.74
CA VAL A 216 -0.71 13.38 -18.10
C VAL A 216 0.30 14.21 -18.87
N PHE A 217 0.77 15.27 -18.26
CA PHE A 217 1.72 16.22 -18.89
C PHE A 217 3.17 15.76 -18.75
N SER A 218 4.03 16.46 -19.46
CA SER A 218 5.45 16.17 -19.55
C SER A 218 6.16 16.19 -18.19
N GLY A 219 7.12 15.27 -18.01
CA GLY A 219 8.07 15.25 -16.90
C GLY A 219 7.61 14.53 -15.64
N VAL A 220 6.43 13.90 -15.66
CA VAL A 220 5.91 13.15 -14.50
C VAL A 220 6.03 11.64 -14.71
N LYS A 221 6.03 10.91 -13.58
CA LYS A 221 6.00 9.46 -13.52
C LYS A 221 4.68 8.98 -12.91
N VAL A 222 4.11 7.94 -13.51
CA VAL A 222 2.92 7.27 -12.96
C VAL A 222 3.25 5.79 -12.83
N ILE A 223 3.24 5.26 -11.62
CA ILE A 223 3.68 3.89 -11.33
C ILE A 223 2.58 3.14 -10.57
N SER A 224 2.11 2.05 -11.16
CA SER A 224 1.23 1.07 -10.52
C SER A 224 2.02 -0.20 -10.22
N GLN A 225 2.26 -0.50 -8.94
CA GLN A 225 3.14 -1.61 -8.54
C GLN A 225 2.52 -3.00 -8.77
N LYS A 226 1.20 -3.14 -8.67
CA LYS A 226 0.47 -4.42 -8.80
C LYS A 226 -0.71 -4.37 -9.77
N GLY A 227 -1.15 -3.19 -10.18
CA GLY A 227 -2.35 -2.95 -10.96
C GLY A 227 -2.08 -2.45 -12.38
N SER A 228 -3.12 -1.86 -12.96
CA SER A 228 -3.16 -1.24 -14.28
C SER A 228 -3.17 0.29 -14.17
N ILE A 229 -2.83 0.96 -15.27
CA ILE A 229 -2.96 2.40 -15.41
C ILE A 229 -3.97 2.68 -16.54
N ILE A 230 -4.98 3.50 -16.23
CA ILE A 230 -5.96 4.00 -17.20
C ILE A 230 -5.87 5.51 -17.26
N VAL A 231 -5.71 6.07 -18.45
CA VAL A 231 -5.72 7.53 -18.68
C VAL A 231 -6.82 7.86 -19.68
N ASP A 232 -7.79 8.69 -19.27
CA ASP A 232 -8.90 9.09 -20.13
C ASP A 232 -8.49 10.21 -21.10
N GLY A 233 -7.59 11.10 -20.67
CA GLY A 233 -7.02 12.15 -21.47
C GLY A 233 -5.90 11.66 -22.40
N TYR A 234 -5.06 12.57 -22.85
CA TYR A 234 -3.83 12.25 -23.59
C TYR A 234 -2.61 12.30 -22.67
N VAL A 235 -1.55 11.61 -23.10
CA VAL A 235 -0.28 11.56 -22.38
C VAL A 235 0.78 12.26 -23.24
N GLU A 236 1.51 13.17 -22.61
CA GLU A 236 2.67 13.79 -23.22
C GLU A 236 3.95 13.01 -22.86
N GLN A 237 5.07 13.66 -22.85
CA GLN A 237 6.40 13.16 -22.52
C GLN A 237 6.49 12.72 -21.03
N ALA A 238 5.84 11.61 -20.66
CA ALA A 238 5.79 11.07 -19.30
C ALA A 238 6.30 9.62 -19.27
N PHE A 239 6.60 9.13 -18.06
CA PHE A 239 6.92 7.73 -17.79
C PHE A 239 5.73 7.04 -17.13
N LEU A 240 5.23 5.99 -17.75
CA LEU A 240 4.15 5.16 -17.22
C LEU A 240 4.65 3.74 -16.98
N SER A 241 4.50 3.21 -15.78
CA SER A 241 4.89 1.82 -15.46
C SER A 241 3.77 1.10 -14.72
N ALA A 242 3.28 -0.01 -15.29
CA ALA A 242 2.23 -0.82 -14.70
C ALA A 242 2.62 -2.30 -14.64
N LYS A 243 2.30 -2.96 -13.54
CA LYS A 243 2.50 -4.42 -13.43
C LYS A 243 1.56 -5.21 -14.33
N LYS A 244 0.38 -4.64 -14.63
CA LYS A 244 -0.62 -5.18 -15.55
C LYS A 244 -0.70 -4.30 -16.81
N ASP A 245 -1.88 -3.84 -17.15
CA ASP A 245 -2.17 -3.16 -18.42
C ASP A 245 -2.01 -1.63 -18.32
N VAL A 246 -1.66 -1.02 -19.46
CA VAL A 246 -1.72 0.42 -19.65
C VAL A 246 -2.73 0.76 -20.73
N VAL A 247 -3.76 1.52 -20.39
CA VAL A 247 -4.83 1.91 -21.32
C VAL A 247 -4.89 3.42 -21.44
N LEU A 248 -4.52 3.94 -22.60
CA LEU A 248 -4.60 5.37 -22.94
C LEU A 248 -5.78 5.57 -23.88
N LYS A 249 -6.92 6.11 -23.40
CA LYS A 249 -8.12 6.28 -24.24
C LYS A 249 -7.86 7.17 -25.45
N ASN A 250 -6.93 8.09 -25.34
CA ASN A 250 -6.51 8.93 -26.47
C ASN A 250 -5.16 8.46 -27.05
N GLY A 251 -4.09 8.47 -26.33
CA GLY A 251 -2.78 8.03 -26.80
C GLY A 251 -1.66 8.82 -26.13
N MET A 252 -0.45 8.72 -26.74
CA MET A 252 0.76 9.34 -26.19
C MET A 252 1.56 10.06 -27.26
N GLN A 253 1.96 11.30 -26.96
CA GLN A 253 2.96 12.08 -27.72
C GLN A 253 4.22 12.21 -26.86
N GLY A 254 5.17 11.31 -27.08
CA GLY A 254 6.33 11.16 -26.20
C GLY A 254 7.48 12.12 -26.44
N ASN A 255 7.50 12.84 -27.60
CA ASN A 255 8.57 13.79 -27.98
C ASN A 255 9.99 13.22 -27.80
N GLY A 256 10.17 11.91 -28.02
CA GLY A 256 11.43 11.22 -27.90
C GLY A 256 11.87 10.81 -26.49
N LYS A 257 11.10 11.19 -25.46
CA LYS A 257 11.41 10.85 -24.04
C LYS A 257 10.26 10.16 -23.30
N GLY A 258 9.05 10.18 -23.87
CA GLY A 258 7.92 9.46 -23.29
C GLY A 258 8.11 7.96 -23.37
N SER A 259 7.81 7.24 -22.27
CA SER A 259 7.96 5.79 -22.23
C SER A 259 6.87 5.10 -21.42
N ILE A 260 6.54 3.89 -21.87
CA ILE A 260 5.55 3.01 -21.25
C ILE A 260 6.19 1.64 -20.98
N GLU A 261 6.08 1.16 -19.76
CA GLU A 261 6.44 -0.19 -19.37
C GLU A 261 5.21 -0.92 -18.81
N ALA A 262 4.81 -2.04 -19.40
CA ALA A 262 3.66 -2.80 -18.97
C ALA A 262 3.99 -4.30 -18.81
N GLY A 263 3.52 -4.87 -17.70
CA GLY A 263 3.56 -6.31 -17.50
C GLY A 263 2.48 -7.07 -18.28
N GLY A 264 1.41 -6.38 -18.70
CA GLY A 264 0.31 -6.85 -19.54
C GLY A 264 0.25 -6.14 -20.89
N ASP A 265 -0.96 -5.83 -21.33
CA ASP A 265 -1.26 -5.18 -22.61
C ASP A 265 -1.10 -3.66 -22.57
N VAL A 266 -0.78 -3.07 -23.72
CA VAL A 266 -0.80 -1.62 -23.93
C VAL A 266 -1.84 -1.27 -25.00
N LYS A 267 -2.76 -0.37 -24.69
CA LYS A 267 -3.81 0.09 -25.61
C LYS A 267 -3.82 1.61 -25.70
N GLY A 268 -3.89 2.14 -26.93
CA GLY A 268 -4.00 3.58 -27.16
C GLY A 268 -4.49 3.90 -28.56
N LYS A 269 -5.02 5.12 -28.80
CA LYS A 269 -5.38 5.53 -30.16
C LYS A 269 -4.14 5.76 -31.00
N PHE A 270 -3.14 6.43 -30.44
CA PHE A 270 -1.89 6.68 -31.15
C PHE A 270 -0.69 6.67 -30.20
N PHE A 271 0.45 6.33 -30.76
CA PHE A 271 1.74 6.43 -30.09
C PHE A 271 2.72 7.15 -31.03
N GLU A 272 3.22 8.27 -30.61
CA GLU A 272 4.11 9.12 -31.39
C GLU A 272 5.38 9.43 -30.60
N GLN A 273 6.54 9.25 -31.25
CA GLN A 273 7.86 9.56 -30.71
C GLN A 273 8.06 9.06 -29.27
N SER A 274 7.65 7.82 -29.00
CA SER A 274 7.68 7.20 -27.68
C SER A 274 8.39 5.85 -27.68
N GLN A 275 8.66 5.33 -26.48
CA GLN A 275 9.17 3.98 -26.28
C GLN A 275 8.15 3.16 -25.49
N ILE A 276 7.83 1.96 -25.97
CA ILE A 276 6.87 1.08 -25.33
C ILE A 276 7.48 -0.31 -25.19
N ILE A 277 7.49 -0.81 -23.97
CA ILE A 277 7.93 -2.17 -23.66
C ILE A 277 6.80 -2.85 -22.89
N CYS A 278 6.27 -3.96 -23.42
CA CYS A 278 5.24 -4.70 -22.72
C CYS A 278 5.41 -6.22 -22.89
N LYS A 279 4.92 -6.96 -21.90
CA LYS A 279 4.90 -8.45 -21.99
C LYS A 279 3.67 -8.98 -22.73
N GLY A 280 2.61 -8.19 -22.78
CA GLY A 280 1.36 -8.47 -23.50
C GLY A 280 1.37 -7.93 -24.93
N ALA A 281 0.17 -7.73 -25.47
CA ALA A 281 -0.06 -7.20 -26.81
C ALA A 281 -0.13 -5.66 -26.82
N VAL A 282 0.17 -5.06 -27.98
CA VAL A 282 -0.02 -3.62 -28.24
C VAL A 282 -1.17 -3.44 -29.23
N ASN A 283 -2.15 -2.62 -28.87
CA ASN A 283 -3.27 -2.25 -29.71
C ASN A 283 -3.30 -0.75 -29.94
N ALA A 284 -3.25 -0.32 -31.20
CA ALA A 284 -3.24 1.10 -31.58
C ALA A 284 -4.03 1.36 -32.87
N ASN A 285 -4.31 2.64 -33.16
CA ASN A 285 -4.83 3.03 -34.46
C ASN A 285 -3.71 3.68 -35.32
N ALA A 286 -2.67 4.23 -34.68
CA ALA A 286 -1.52 4.78 -35.37
C ALA A 286 -0.25 4.67 -34.50
N ILE A 287 0.87 4.36 -35.14
CA ILE A 287 2.20 4.32 -34.53
C ILE A 287 3.14 5.12 -35.40
N MET A 288 3.74 6.18 -34.83
CA MET A 288 4.59 7.11 -35.59
C MET A 288 5.92 7.33 -34.87
N ASN A 289 7.02 7.09 -35.57
CA ASN A 289 8.39 7.30 -35.07
C ASN A 289 8.62 6.73 -33.66
N THR A 290 8.02 5.56 -33.36
CA THR A 290 7.97 4.96 -32.03
C THR A 290 8.75 3.66 -32.00
N ARG A 291 9.42 3.38 -30.90
CA ARG A 291 10.02 2.08 -30.60
C ARG A 291 9.08 1.25 -29.75
N ILE A 292 8.67 0.09 -30.25
CA ILE A 292 7.79 -0.83 -29.55
C ILE A 292 8.41 -2.21 -29.43
N GLU A 293 8.40 -2.77 -28.25
CA GLU A 293 8.77 -4.16 -27.96
C GLU A 293 7.63 -4.85 -27.22
N SER A 294 6.91 -5.74 -27.93
CA SER A 294 5.78 -6.50 -27.41
C SER A 294 6.15 -7.97 -27.22
N GLY A 295 5.84 -8.52 -26.08
CA GLY A 295 5.98 -9.95 -25.79
C GLY A 295 4.95 -10.84 -26.49
N GLN A 296 3.97 -10.26 -27.18
CA GLN A 296 2.93 -10.98 -27.92
C GLN A 296 2.72 -10.39 -29.32
N ASP A 297 1.56 -9.79 -29.54
CA ASP A 297 1.12 -9.30 -30.84
C ASP A 297 1.07 -7.76 -30.87
N ILE A 298 1.21 -7.19 -32.06
CA ILE A 298 0.95 -5.77 -32.29
C ILE A 298 -0.13 -5.65 -33.36
N ILE A 299 -1.25 -5.05 -32.99
CA ILE A 299 -2.42 -4.88 -33.86
C ILE A 299 -2.69 -3.39 -34.01
N VAL A 300 -2.48 -2.90 -35.24
CA VAL A 300 -2.74 -1.49 -35.58
C VAL A 300 -3.92 -1.43 -36.54
N SER A 301 -5.06 -1.05 -35.99
CA SER A 301 -6.36 -1.14 -36.68
C SER A 301 -7.08 0.21 -36.67
N GLY A 302 -8.31 0.25 -37.20
CA GLY A 302 -9.12 1.46 -37.33
C GLY A 302 -9.05 2.08 -38.74
N LYS A 303 -9.53 3.32 -38.89
CA LYS A 303 -9.70 3.94 -40.21
C LYS A 303 -8.41 3.98 -41.02
N TYR A 304 -7.30 4.31 -40.38
CA TYR A 304 -5.99 4.37 -41.03
C TYR A 304 -5.15 3.12 -40.73
N GLY A 305 -5.01 2.73 -39.46
CA GLY A 305 -4.25 1.55 -39.02
C GLY A 305 -2.80 1.61 -39.51
N VAL A 306 -2.10 2.72 -39.17
CA VAL A 306 -0.81 3.05 -39.82
C VAL A 306 0.38 2.86 -38.88
N ILE A 307 1.47 2.33 -39.41
CA ILE A 307 2.81 2.32 -38.78
C ILE A 307 3.78 3.05 -39.73
N VAL A 308 4.35 4.16 -39.23
CA VAL A 308 5.33 4.95 -40.00
C VAL A 308 6.50 5.36 -39.12
N GLY A 309 7.71 5.00 -39.51
CA GLY A 309 8.94 5.34 -38.81
C GLY A 309 9.14 4.55 -37.51
N GLY A 310 10.37 4.54 -37.03
CA GLY A 310 10.74 3.84 -35.79
C GLY A 310 10.99 2.33 -35.99
N SER A 311 10.90 1.57 -34.90
CA SER A 311 11.12 0.12 -34.87
C SER A 311 10.04 -0.54 -34.03
N VAL A 312 9.26 -1.41 -34.65
CA VAL A 312 8.11 -2.09 -34.05
C VAL A 312 8.39 -3.58 -34.02
N SER A 313 8.51 -4.16 -32.84
CA SER A 313 8.87 -5.56 -32.62
C SER A 313 7.80 -6.29 -31.83
N ALA A 314 7.35 -7.44 -32.34
CA ALA A 314 6.41 -8.35 -31.70
C ALA A 314 6.96 -9.76 -31.65
N MET A 315 6.70 -10.50 -30.59
CA MET A 315 7.13 -11.90 -30.48
C MET A 315 6.42 -12.82 -31.49
N ARG A 316 5.21 -12.49 -31.93
CA ARG A 316 4.42 -13.36 -32.81
C ARG A 316 3.93 -12.62 -34.04
N TYR A 317 2.97 -11.77 -33.92
CA TYR A 317 2.16 -11.27 -35.02
C TYR A 317 2.11 -9.75 -35.05
N ILE A 318 2.32 -9.17 -36.22
CA ILE A 318 2.11 -7.74 -36.46
C ILE A 318 1.07 -7.58 -37.57
N SER A 319 0.00 -6.84 -37.28
CA SER A 319 -1.01 -6.50 -38.28
C SER A 319 -1.20 -4.99 -38.35
N ALA A 320 -1.20 -4.46 -39.57
CA ALA A 320 -1.51 -3.06 -39.84
C ALA A 320 -2.23 -2.91 -41.17
N ASN A 321 -2.94 -1.79 -41.36
CA ASN A 321 -3.49 -1.49 -42.68
C ASN A 321 -2.42 -0.90 -43.60
N ILE A 322 -1.59 0.01 -43.08
CA ILE A 322 -0.56 0.71 -43.84
C ILE A 322 0.75 0.62 -43.07
N ILE A 323 1.84 0.26 -43.74
CA ILE A 323 3.19 0.28 -43.18
C ILE A 323 4.10 1.11 -44.11
N GLY A 324 4.86 2.03 -43.48
CA GLY A 324 5.68 3.01 -44.21
C GLY A 324 4.86 4.13 -44.83
N ASN A 325 5.49 4.98 -45.61
CA ASN A 325 4.87 6.07 -46.35
C ASN A 325 5.63 6.35 -47.65
N MET A 326 5.04 7.11 -48.56
CA MET A 326 5.63 7.47 -49.86
C MET A 326 6.95 8.30 -49.74
N SER A 327 7.21 8.89 -48.55
CA SER A 327 8.47 9.61 -48.30
C SER A 327 9.59 8.67 -47.83
N GLU A 328 9.37 7.39 -47.88
CA GLU A 328 10.33 6.33 -47.50
C GLU A 328 10.94 6.51 -46.08
N VAL A 329 10.15 7.03 -45.14
CA VAL A 329 10.60 7.15 -43.74
C VAL A 329 10.97 5.75 -43.25
N ARG A 330 12.21 5.60 -42.81
CA ARG A 330 12.73 4.29 -42.36
C ARG A 330 11.83 3.71 -41.28
N THR A 331 11.16 2.63 -41.67
CA THR A 331 10.22 1.88 -40.84
C THR A 331 10.72 0.43 -40.70
N GLU A 332 10.99 0.00 -39.50
CA GLU A 332 11.47 -1.34 -39.20
C GLU A 332 10.41 -2.14 -38.45
N ILE A 333 10.01 -3.29 -39.03
CA ILE A 333 8.99 -4.19 -38.51
C ILE A 333 9.64 -5.52 -38.22
N LYS A 334 9.59 -5.97 -36.96
CA LYS A 334 10.19 -7.23 -36.53
C LYS A 334 9.13 -8.16 -35.96
N ALA A 335 8.96 -9.34 -36.53
CA ALA A 335 8.10 -10.38 -35.99
C ALA A 335 8.93 -11.61 -35.62
N GLY A 336 8.64 -12.19 -34.46
CA GLY A 336 9.36 -13.37 -33.96
C GLY A 336 10.61 -13.01 -33.20
N VAL A 337 11.57 -13.88 -33.20
CA VAL A 337 12.79 -13.78 -32.40
C VAL A 337 13.97 -13.31 -33.25
N ASP A 338 14.85 -12.54 -32.67
CA ASP A 338 16.14 -12.23 -33.27
C ASP A 338 16.95 -13.53 -33.42
N GLY A 339 17.73 -13.66 -34.50
CA GLY A 339 18.36 -14.87 -34.95
C GLY A 339 19.28 -15.64 -34.01
N ASP A 340 19.43 -15.19 -32.78
CA ASP A 340 20.32 -15.76 -31.78
C ASP A 340 19.70 -16.83 -30.87
N LEU A 341 18.38 -17.09 -30.94
CA LEU A 341 17.77 -18.10 -30.04
C LEU A 341 18.30 -19.52 -30.32
N PHE A 342 18.64 -19.84 -31.58
CA PHE A 342 19.29 -21.11 -31.90
C PHE A 342 20.69 -21.19 -31.30
N ALA A 343 21.45 -20.11 -31.33
CA ALA A 343 22.77 -20.05 -30.73
C ALA A 343 22.66 -20.10 -29.19
N MET A 344 21.67 -19.42 -28.62
CA MET A 344 21.40 -19.47 -27.18
C MET A 344 20.96 -20.86 -26.73
N LEU A 345 20.11 -21.56 -27.49
CA LEU A 345 19.70 -22.92 -27.19
C LEU A 345 20.91 -23.85 -27.21
N ALA A 346 21.71 -23.81 -28.28
CA ALA A 346 22.90 -24.66 -28.43
C ALA A 346 23.95 -24.38 -27.35
N GLN A 347 24.05 -23.14 -26.85
CA GLN A 347 24.95 -22.82 -25.72
C GLN A 347 24.35 -23.32 -24.38
N CYS A 348 23.05 -23.20 -24.20
CA CYS A 348 22.36 -23.70 -23.02
C CYS A 348 22.46 -25.21 -22.88
N GLU A 349 22.24 -25.94 -23.99
CA GLU A 349 22.41 -27.39 -24.07
C GLU A 349 23.84 -27.83 -23.74
N ARG A 350 24.85 -27.16 -24.28
CA ARG A 350 26.27 -27.44 -23.96
C ARG A 350 26.56 -27.24 -22.48
N ASN A 351 26.15 -26.13 -21.92
CA ASN A 351 26.37 -25.82 -20.48
C ASN A 351 25.65 -26.82 -19.56
N LYS A 352 24.45 -27.27 -19.95
CA LYS A 352 23.69 -28.31 -19.25
C LYS A 352 24.46 -29.63 -19.27
N GLU A 353 24.90 -30.07 -20.46
CA GLU A 353 25.66 -31.32 -20.63
C GLU A 353 26.98 -31.33 -19.84
N GLU A 354 27.70 -30.20 -19.80
CA GLU A 354 28.90 -30.05 -18.99
C GLU A 354 28.59 -30.15 -17.49
N SER A 355 27.48 -29.52 -17.04
CA SER A 355 27.06 -29.58 -15.64
C SER A 355 26.58 -30.99 -15.23
N GLU A 356 25.91 -31.71 -16.12
CA GLU A 356 25.50 -33.10 -15.92
C GLU A 356 26.72 -34.04 -15.83
N LYS A 357 27.75 -33.86 -16.67
CA LYS A 357 29.02 -34.59 -16.59
C LYS A 357 29.74 -34.32 -15.28
N ALA A 358 29.77 -33.06 -14.84
CA ALA A 358 30.36 -32.69 -13.53
C ALA A 358 29.57 -33.31 -12.37
N LEU A 359 28.25 -33.30 -12.40
CA LEU A 359 27.38 -33.91 -11.40
C LEU A 359 27.63 -35.41 -11.28
N LYS A 360 27.74 -36.11 -12.42
CA LYS A 360 28.05 -37.53 -12.46
C LYS A 360 29.41 -37.81 -11.83
N THR A 361 30.44 -37.04 -12.21
CA THR A 361 31.80 -37.21 -11.66
C THR A 361 31.84 -37.02 -10.15
N VAL A 362 31.14 -36.03 -9.63
CA VAL A 362 31.06 -35.78 -8.18
C VAL A 362 30.28 -36.87 -7.47
N THR A 363 29.20 -37.39 -8.10
CA THR A 363 28.41 -38.48 -7.54
C THR A 363 29.24 -39.76 -7.44
N ASP A 364 29.98 -40.13 -8.49
CA ASP A 364 30.87 -41.28 -8.51
C ASP A 364 31.98 -41.15 -7.46
N ALA A 365 32.49 -39.93 -7.24
CA ALA A 365 33.49 -39.64 -6.20
C ALA A 365 32.89 -39.81 -4.78
N ILE A 366 31.66 -39.40 -4.55
CA ILE A 366 30.95 -39.60 -3.25
C ILE A 366 30.78 -41.09 -2.97
N GLU A 367 30.37 -41.89 -3.96
CA GLU A 367 30.22 -43.34 -3.81
C GLU A 367 31.55 -44.01 -3.45
N LYS A 368 32.63 -43.66 -4.13
CA LYS A 368 33.98 -44.18 -3.81
C LYS A 368 34.43 -43.82 -2.38
N VAL A 369 34.21 -42.59 -1.96
CA VAL A 369 34.51 -42.17 -0.59
C VAL A 369 33.67 -42.93 0.43
N GLN A 370 32.40 -43.16 0.13
CA GLN A 370 31.51 -43.94 0.99
C GLN A 370 32.00 -45.39 1.14
N GLN A 371 32.37 -46.06 0.06
CA GLN A 371 32.89 -47.45 0.10
C GLN A 371 34.21 -47.56 0.93
N VAL A 372 35.04 -46.50 0.92
CA VAL A 372 36.23 -46.48 1.77
C VAL A 372 35.88 -46.19 3.22
N MET A 373 34.94 -45.33 3.49
CA MET A 373 34.43 -45.06 4.86
C MET A 373 33.79 -46.29 5.52
N ASP A 374 33.10 -47.13 4.75
CA ASP A 374 32.49 -48.37 5.26
C ASP A 374 33.55 -49.37 5.74
N LYS A 375 34.82 -49.23 5.26
CA LYS A 375 35.98 -50.06 5.67
C LYS A 375 36.87 -49.40 6.72
N SER A 376 36.89 -48.10 6.79
CA SER A 376 37.78 -47.32 7.67
C SER A 376 37.18 -45.93 7.96
N ASN A 377 36.80 -45.69 9.20
CA ASN A 377 36.17 -44.45 9.61
C ASN A 377 37.26 -43.42 10.00
N SER A 378 37.57 -42.51 9.07
CA SER A 378 38.53 -41.43 9.30
C SER A 378 37.84 -40.05 9.27
N PRO A 379 38.17 -39.12 10.21
CA PRO A 379 37.62 -37.78 10.22
C PRO A 379 37.88 -36.99 8.93
N GLU A 380 39.01 -37.26 8.26
CA GLU A 380 39.39 -36.65 6.99
C GLU A 380 38.46 -37.05 5.85
N LEU A 381 38.07 -38.34 5.78
CA LEU A 381 37.11 -38.86 4.80
C LEU A 381 35.75 -38.23 5.00
N SER A 382 35.29 -38.07 6.23
CA SER A 382 34.03 -37.38 6.54
C SER A 382 34.04 -35.92 6.06
N LYS A 383 35.14 -35.20 6.25
CA LYS A 383 35.32 -33.83 5.78
C LYS A 383 35.30 -33.75 4.23
N LYS A 384 36.01 -34.68 3.57
CA LYS A 384 36.02 -34.78 2.11
C LYS A 384 34.66 -35.11 1.51
N ARG A 385 33.91 -36.01 2.15
CA ARG A 385 32.52 -36.35 1.75
C ARG A 385 31.62 -35.12 1.85
N MET A 386 31.73 -34.33 2.92
CA MET A 386 30.94 -33.11 3.10
C MET A 386 31.23 -32.05 2.02
N GLN A 387 32.52 -31.92 1.64
CA GLN A 387 32.91 -31.04 0.54
C GLN A 387 32.31 -31.50 -0.79
N LEU A 388 32.43 -32.78 -1.12
CA LEU A 388 31.81 -33.35 -2.33
C LEU A 388 30.28 -33.24 -2.34
N MET A 389 29.62 -33.37 -1.21
CA MET A 389 28.17 -33.15 -1.11
C MET A 389 27.79 -31.69 -1.41
N ARG A 390 28.56 -30.69 -0.95
CA ARG A 390 28.34 -29.29 -1.30
C ARG A 390 28.49 -29.08 -2.81
N SER A 391 29.56 -29.61 -3.39
CA SER A 391 29.78 -29.54 -4.85
C SER A 391 28.66 -30.24 -5.63
N LYS A 392 28.11 -31.34 -5.13
CA LYS A 392 26.95 -32.03 -5.74
C LYS A 392 25.73 -31.09 -5.79
N ILE A 393 25.42 -30.42 -4.68
CA ILE A 393 24.29 -29.48 -4.58
C ILE A 393 24.48 -28.32 -5.58
N GLU A 394 25.71 -27.78 -5.68
CA GLU A 394 26.01 -26.70 -6.64
C GLU A 394 25.85 -27.15 -8.10
N CYS A 395 26.31 -28.37 -8.44
CA CYS A 395 26.13 -28.94 -9.79
C CYS A 395 24.65 -29.21 -10.09
N ASP A 396 23.89 -29.75 -9.15
CA ASP A 396 22.48 -30.05 -9.28
C ASP A 396 21.66 -28.77 -9.49
N THR A 397 21.99 -27.70 -8.75
CA THR A 397 21.38 -26.37 -8.94
C THR A 397 21.62 -25.82 -10.33
N LYS A 398 22.86 -25.93 -10.85
CA LYS A 398 23.19 -25.47 -12.20
C LYS A 398 22.45 -26.27 -13.29
N VAL A 399 22.38 -27.59 -13.16
CA VAL A 399 21.61 -28.44 -14.09
C VAL A 399 20.16 -28.02 -14.15
N ASN A 400 19.53 -27.78 -12.98
CA ASN A 400 18.14 -27.32 -12.90
C ASN A 400 17.95 -25.93 -13.49
N GLU A 401 18.88 -25.01 -13.26
CA GLU A 401 18.86 -23.67 -13.85
C GLU A 401 18.95 -23.71 -15.38
N PHE A 402 19.86 -24.53 -15.94
CA PHE A 402 19.98 -24.68 -17.39
C PHE A 402 18.77 -25.40 -17.99
N ALA A 403 18.20 -26.40 -17.33
CA ALA A 403 17.00 -27.08 -17.78
C ALA A 403 15.80 -26.10 -17.85
N LYS A 404 15.67 -25.22 -16.87
CA LYS A 404 14.65 -24.19 -16.88
C LYS A 404 14.86 -23.17 -18.00
N LYS A 405 16.08 -22.70 -18.21
CA LYS A 405 16.42 -21.78 -19.30
C LYS A 405 16.17 -22.42 -20.67
N GLU A 406 16.54 -23.69 -20.86
CA GLU A 406 16.26 -24.45 -22.08
C GLU A 406 14.76 -24.47 -22.37
N GLN A 407 13.93 -24.77 -21.38
CA GLN A 407 12.48 -24.78 -21.52
C GLN A 407 11.92 -23.39 -21.89
N GLU A 408 12.42 -22.34 -21.27
CA GLU A 408 12.05 -20.95 -21.59
C GLU A 408 12.41 -20.57 -23.04
N ILE A 409 13.59 -20.99 -23.52
CA ILE A 409 14.03 -20.76 -24.92
C ILE A 409 13.16 -21.55 -25.92
N LEU A 410 12.88 -22.82 -25.62
CA LEU A 410 12.01 -23.65 -26.46
C LEU A 410 10.58 -23.11 -26.55
N GLU A 411 10.04 -22.58 -25.46
CA GLU A 411 8.74 -21.91 -25.44
C GLU A 411 8.74 -20.63 -26.29
N GLN A 412 9.80 -19.84 -26.23
CA GLN A 412 9.97 -18.66 -27.08
C GLN A 412 10.06 -19.07 -28.57
N MET A 413 10.82 -20.12 -28.89
CA MET A 413 10.91 -20.67 -30.26
C MET A 413 9.56 -21.18 -30.76
N GLY A 414 8.74 -21.79 -29.88
CA GLY A 414 7.39 -22.23 -30.26
C GLY A 414 6.48 -21.05 -30.64
N LYS A 415 6.58 -19.93 -29.89
CA LYS A 415 5.87 -18.68 -30.21
C LYS A 415 6.39 -18.05 -31.53
N ALA A 416 7.69 -18.13 -31.76
CA ALA A 416 8.34 -17.62 -32.97
C ALA A 416 7.92 -18.31 -34.26
N ASN A 417 7.48 -19.56 -34.21
CA ASN A 417 6.96 -20.29 -35.40
C ASN A 417 5.66 -19.68 -35.95
N LEU A 418 4.96 -18.83 -35.15
CA LEU A 418 3.76 -18.11 -35.55
C LEU A 418 4.07 -16.69 -36.07
N ALA A 419 5.36 -16.34 -36.19
CA ALA A 419 5.78 -14.99 -36.55
C ALA A 419 5.41 -14.67 -38.01
N LYS A 420 4.58 -13.63 -38.17
CA LYS A 420 4.16 -13.11 -39.46
C LYS A 420 3.79 -11.63 -39.38
N VAL A 421 3.82 -10.96 -40.52
CA VAL A 421 3.42 -9.57 -40.67
C VAL A 421 2.34 -9.48 -41.74
N THR A 422 1.14 -9.05 -41.33
CA THR A 422 -0.03 -8.93 -42.21
C THR A 422 -0.33 -7.46 -42.48
N ILE A 423 -0.41 -7.12 -43.76
CA ILE A 423 -0.70 -5.77 -44.25
C ILE A 423 -2.03 -5.79 -44.99
N ASN A 424 -3.07 -5.20 -44.41
CA ASN A 424 -4.42 -5.28 -44.95
C ASN A 424 -4.66 -4.34 -46.14
N LYS A 425 -3.84 -3.29 -46.34
CA LYS A 425 -3.95 -2.36 -47.47
C LYS A 425 -2.64 -2.23 -48.18
N VAL A 426 -1.66 -1.48 -47.69
CA VAL A 426 -0.43 -1.17 -48.42
C VAL A 426 0.81 -1.18 -47.51
N VAL A 427 1.90 -1.75 -48.03
CA VAL A 427 3.24 -1.54 -47.50
C VAL A 427 4.06 -0.75 -48.53
N ASN A 428 4.67 0.33 -48.04
CA ASN A 428 5.43 1.26 -48.88
C ASN A 428 6.92 0.89 -48.98
N PRO A 429 7.60 1.29 -50.05
CA PRO A 429 9.05 1.17 -50.18
C PRO A 429 9.81 1.78 -48.99
N GLY A 430 11.04 1.35 -48.78
CA GLY A 430 11.86 1.78 -47.63
C GLY A 430 11.53 1.06 -46.33
N THR A 431 10.45 0.28 -46.27
CA THR A 431 10.10 -0.54 -45.12
C THR A 431 11.01 -1.78 -45.04
N VAL A 432 11.52 -2.02 -43.85
CA VAL A 432 12.34 -3.19 -43.52
C VAL A 432 11.51 -4.16 -42.69
N ILE A 433 11.32 -5.38 -43.21
CA ILE A 433 10.60 -6.44 -42.50
C ILE A 433 11.61 -7.52 -42.11
N VAL A 434 11.61 -7.88 -40.83
CA VAL A 434 12.44 -8.93 -40.24
C VAL A 434 11.53 -9.98 -39.62
N ILE A 435 11.69 -11.24 -40.02
CA ILE A 435 10.93 -12.36 -39.46
C ILE A 435 11.89 -13.44 -38.98
N ASN A 436 11.93 -13.70 -37.69
CA ASN A 436 12.86 -14.65 -37.08
C ASN A 436 14.31 -14.47 -37.60
N GLY A 437 14.81 -13.23 -37.57
CA GLY A 437 16.16 -12.86 -37.95
C GLY A 437 16.41 -12.74 -39.46
N VAL A 438 15.49 -13.16 -40.31
CA VAL A 438 15.61 -12.98 -41.77
C VAL A 438 15.03 -11.64 -42.17
N LYS A 439 15.80 -10.86 -42.93
CA LYS A 439 15.50 -9.48 -43.30
C LYS A 439 15.12 -9.39 -44.79
N VAL A 440 14.09 -8.60 -45.10
CA VAL A 440 13.74 -8.17 -46.44
C VAL A 440 13.52 -6.66 -46.48
N LEU A 441 14.01 -5.98 -47.49
CA LEU A 441 13.71 -4.59 -47.79
C LEU A 441 12.58 -4.55 -48.80
N VAL A 442 11.52 -3.84 -48.51
CA VAL A 442 10.42 -3.57 -49.46
C VAL A 442 10.89 -2.51 -50.45
N THR A 443 11.02 -2.87 -51.71
CA THR A 443 11.51 -2.00 -52.80
C THR A 443 10.38 -1.44 -53.64
N GLU A 444 9.22 -2.10 -53.66
CA GLU A 444 8.03 -1.72 -54.39
C GLU A 444 6.81 -1.74 -53.49
N GLU A 445 5.80 -0.95 -53.83
CA GLU A 445 4.53 -0.93 -53.12
C GLU A 445 3.80 -2.26 -53.27
N ASN A 446 3.41 -2.89 -52.15
CA ASN A 446 2.64 -4.14 -52.16
C ASN A 446 1.33 -3.94 -51.42
N HIS A 447 0.26 -4.58 -51.95
CA HIS A 447 -1.09 -4.46 -51.40
C HIS A 447 -1.59 -5.81 -50.91
N HIS A 448 -2.35 -5.84 -49.81
CA HIS A 448 -3.03 -7.04 -49.26
C HIS A 448 -2.09 -8.23 -49.13
N VAL A 449 -0.99 -8.08 -48.40
CA VAL A 449 0.08 -9.06 -48.31
C VAL A 449 0.36 -9.54 -46.90
N GLU A 450 0.76 -10.78 -46.79
CA GLU A 450 1.30 -11.37 -45.59
C GLU A 450 2.72 -11.84 -45.81
N TYR A 451 3.63 -11.39 -44.95
CA TYR A 451 5.03 -11.84 -44.94
C TYR A 451 5.18 -12.91 -43.86
N SER A 452 5.77 -14.04 -44.22
CA SER A 452 6.13 -15.12 -43.31
C SER A 452 7.46 -15.74 -43.67
N ARG A 453 8.17 -16.32 -42.72
CA ARG A 453 9.44 -17.00 -42.94
C ARG A 453 9.16 -18.43 -43.43
N ARG A 454 9.84 -18.85 -44.49
CA ARG A 454 9.88 -20.26 -44.93
C ARG A 454 11.31 -20.67 -45.23
N GLY A 455 11.86 -21.54 -44.40
CA GLY A 455 13.27 -21.92 -44.51
C GLY A 455 14.23 -20.74 -44.30
N ALA A 456 15.11 -20.49 -45.26
CA ALA A 456 16.10 -19.40 -45.18
C ALA A 456 15.60 -18.04 -45.69
N GLY A 457 14.36 -17.95 -46.20
CA GLY A 457 13.83 -16.74 -46.82
C GLY A 457 12.47 -16.32 -46.26
N ILE A 458 12.05 -15.09 -46.62
CA ILE A 458 10.71 -14.59 -46.41
C ILE A 458 9.88 -14.79 -47.67
N ILE A 459 8.68 -15.34 -47.53
CA ILE A 459 7.69 -15.49 -48.61
C ILE A 459 6.59 -14.46 -48.37
N VAL A 460 6.11 -13.89 -49.48
CA VAL A 460 5.00 -12.95 -49.53
C VAL A 460 3.79 -13.65 -50.10
N TYR A 461 2.69 -13.63 -49.37
CA TYR A 461 1.41 -14.16 -49.84
C TYR A 461 0.43 -13.02 -50.05
N ASN A 462 -0.34 -13.07 -51.12
CA ASN A 462 -1.50 -12.20 -51.28
C ASN A 462 -2.65 -12.78 -50.48
N ILE A 463 -3.24 -11.96 -49.59
CA ILE A 463 -4.31 -12.40 -48.67
C ILE A 463 -5.71 -12.17 -49.25
N GLY A 464 -5.82 -11.68 -50.50
CA GLY A 464 -7.10 -11.37 -51.14
C GLY A 464 -7.82 -10.18 -50.49
N GLU A 465 -8.71 -9.55 -51.24
CA GLU A 465 -9.59 -8.50 -50.72
C GLU A 465 -10.57 -8.99 -49.67
#